data_95a3090ba90cbebc2ba773c6cd2e8491
#
_entry.id   95a3090ba90cbebc2ba773c6cd2e8491
#
_cell.length_a   1.000
_cell.length_b   1.000
_cell.length_c   1.000
_cell.angle_alpha   90.00
_cell.angle_beta   90.00
_cell.angle_gamma   90.00
#
_symmetry.space_group_name_H-M   'P 1'
#
loop_
_entity.id
_entity.type
_entity.pdbx_description
1 polymer ?
#
loop_
_entity_poly.entity_id
_entity_poly.type
_entity_poly.pdbx_seq_one_letter_code
_entity_poly.pdbx_strand_id
1 'polypeptide(L)'
;MFCKATITGLLLLCACGSSLPAPTLVEHPRTAYEEVPYPAPAALVETVPPQPETEGAVWVDGEWVFRGKYYVWERGGWFAPPAGARFAPKTDRYLPDGRLMRAPSGWYDAQNRAIRAPKPIAPAETPPNEVTSELQTAR
;
A
#
# COMPACT_ATOMS: atom_id res chain seq x y z
N MET A 1 -22.54 59.10 -15.28
CA MET A 1 -22.73 57.65 -15.48
C MET A 1 -21.52 56.96 -14.87
N PHE A 2 -21.66 56.38 -13.65
CA PHE A 2 -20.56 55.71 -12.96
C PHE A 2 -20.71 54.22 -13.14
N CYS A 3 -19.78 53.56 -13.90
CA CYS A 3 -19.71 52.13 -14.03
C CYS A 3 -19.01 51.56 -12.74
N LYS A 4 -19.74 50.83 -11.89
CA LYS A 4 -19.18 50.06 -10.78
C LYS A 4 -18.71 48.72 -11.34
N ALA A 5 -17.40 48.50 -11.42
CA ALA A 5 -16.80 47.20 -11.73
C ALA A 5 -16.76 46.40 -10.42
N THR A 6 -17.54 45.32 -10.36
CA THR A 6 -17.52 44.32 -9.28
C THR A 6 -16.43 43.31 -9.57
N ILE A 7 -15.33 43.33 -8.80
CA ILE A 7 -14.25 42.34 -8.87
C ILE A 7 -14.69 41.17 -8.01
N THR A 8 -15.10 40.07 -8.67
CA THR A 8 -15.38 38.80 -7.98
C THR A 8 -14.04 38.09 -7.75
N GLY A 9 -13.58 38.12 -6.49
CA GLY A 9 -12.36 37.41 -6.08
C GLY A 9 -12.58 35.90 -6.07
N LEU A 10 -11.90 35.18 -6.94
CA LEU A 10 -11.84 33.72 -6.98
C LEU A 10 -10.88 33.24 -5.89
N LEU A 11 -11.41 32.74 -4.76
CA LEU A 11 -10.62 32.04 -3.74
C LEU A 11 -10.18 30.70 -4.30
N LEU A 12 -8.89 30.57 -4.68
CA LEU A 12 -8.24 29.28 -4.90
C LEU A 12 -7.99 28.64 -3.51
N LEU A 13 -8.79 27.63 -3.16
CA LEU A 13 -8.46 26.72 -2.07
C LEU A 13 -7.31 25.83 -2.54
N CYS A 14 -6.07 26.18 -2.15
CA CYS A 14 -4.95 25.23 -2.20
C CYS A 14 -5.18 24.13 -1.16
N ALA A 15 -5.75 23.01 -1.58
CA ALA A 15 -5.73 21.78 -0.80
C ALA A 15 -4.30 21.25 -0.79
N CYS A 16 -3.48 21.64 0.19
CA CYS A 16 -2.20 21.00 0.48
C CYS A 16 -2.48 19.63 1.10
N GLY A 17 -2.74 18.62 0.27
CA GLY A 17 -2.68 17.23 0.67
C GLY A 17 -1.21 16.87 0.89
N SER A 18 -0.76 16.77 2.14
CA SER A 18 0.55 16.21 2.45
C SER A 18 0.53 14.73 2.12
N SER A 19 1.17 14.35 1.00
CA SER A 19 1.38 12.95 0.68
C SER A 19 2.44 12.36 1.62
N LEU A 20 2.17 11.15 2.13
CA LEU A 20 3.16 10.42 2.93
C LEU A 20 4.40 10.10 2.08
N PRO A 21 5.62 10.16 2.65
CA PRO A 21 6.81 9.68 1.96
C PRO A 21 6.63 8.23 1.52
N ALA A 22 6.79 7.97 0.22
CA ALA A 22 6.61 6.65 -0.38
C ALA A 22 7.94 6.08 -0.87
N PRO A 23 8.09 4.74 -0.93
CA PRO A 23 9.30 4.13 -1.48
C PRO A 23 9.41 4.36 -2.99
N THR A 24 10.63 4.27 -3.51
CA THR A 24 10.86 4.23 -4.96
C THR A 24 10.23 2.98 -5.54
N LEU A 25 9.36 3.15 -6.53
CA LEU A 25 8.61 2.03 -7.11
C LEU A 25 9.39 1.28 -8.19
N VAL A 26 9.06 0.00 -8.33
CA VAL A 26 9.53 -0.89 -9.41
C VAL A 26 8.41 -1.86 -9.79
N GLU A 27 8.44 -2.38 -11.00
CA GLU A 27 7.53 -3.43 -11.43
C GLU A 27 7.98 -4.82 -10.95
N HIS A 28 7.00 -5.69 -10.69
CA HIS A 28 7.29 -7.09 -10.37
C HIS A 28 7.94 -7.82 -11.55
N PRO A 29 8.93 -8.67 -11.31
CA PRO A 29 9.35 -9.65 -12.31
C PRO A 29 8.19 -10.62 -12.59
N ARG A 30 8.16 -11.18 -13.81
CA ARG A 30 7.09 -12.12 -14.22
C ARG A 30 6.95 -13.32 -13.30
N THR A 31 8.05 -13.73 -12.69
CA THR A 31 8.13 -14.88 -11.76
C THR A 31 7.52 -14.61 -10.39
N ALA A 32 7.18 -13.35 -10.07
CA ALA A 32 6.53 -12.99 -8.80
C ALA A 32 5.02 -13.27 -8.77
N TYR A 33 4.42 -13.57 -9.94
CA TYR A 33 2.99 -13.80 -10.04
C TYR A 33 2.63 -15.26 -9.78
N GLU A 34 1.69 -15.44 -8.86
CA GLU A 34 1.10 -16.74 -8.52
C GLU A 34 -0.40 -16.73 -8.83
N GLU A 35 -0.95 -17.88 -9.23
CA GLU A 35 -2.37 -18.03 -9.43
C GLU A 35 -3.09 -18.08 -8.09
N VAL A 36 -4.16 -17.30 -7.93
CA VAL A 36 -5.02 -17.33 -6.76
C VAL A 36 -6.46 -17.65 -7.16
N PRO A 37 -7.19 -18.47 -6.38
CA PRO A 37 -8.51 -18.99 -6.78
C PRO A 37 -9.62 -17.95 -6.73
N TYR A 38 -9.44 -16.85 -6.00
CA TYR A 38 -10.43 -15.78 -5.83
C TYR A 38 -9.74 -14.47 -5.45
N PRO A 39 -10.37 -13.32 -5.70
CA PRO A 39 -9.80 -12.02 -5.37
C PRO A 39 -9.74 -11.80 -3.85
N ALA A 40 -8.82 -10.95 -3.42
CA ALA A 40 -8.74 -10.54 -2.03
C ALA A 40 -9.98 -9.74 -1.60
N PRO A 41 -10.32 -9.74 -0.30
CA PRO A 41 -11.30 -8.84 0.27
C PRO A 41 -10.95 -7.36 0.05
N ALA A 42 -11.88 -6.47 0.37
CA ALA A 42 -11.61 -5.04 0.40
C ALA A 42 -10.46 -4.74 1.39
N ALA A 43 -9.59 -3.79 1.04
CA ALA A 43 -8.50 -3.39 1.90
C ALA A 43 -9.03 -2.86 3.25
N LEU A 44 -8.37 -3.23 4.33
CA LEU A 44 -8.68 -2.69 5.65
C LEU A 44 -8.20 -1.23 5.75
N VAL A 45 -8.92 -0.43 6.51
CA VAL A 45 -8.52 0.94 6.83
C VAL A 45 -7.60 0.89 8.05
N GLU A 46 -6.39 1.36 7.90
CA GLU A 46 -5.40 1.41 8.97
C GLU A 46 -5.16 2.84 9.43
N THR A 47 -4.85 2.99 10.72
CA THR A 47 -4.40 4.27 11.25
C THR A 47 -2.90 4.39 11.04
N VAL A 48 -2.48 5.43 10.29
CA VAL A 48 -1.08 5.73 10.07
C VAL A 48 -0.51 6.40 11.32
N PRO A 49 0.46 5.79 12.01
CA PRO A 49 1.11 6.43 13.14
C PRO A 49 1.95 7.63 12.69
N PRO A 50 2.30 8.55 13.60
CA PRO A 50 3.18 9.67 13.29
C PRO A 50 4.46 9.21 12.59
N GLN A 51 4.91 10.01 11.61
CA GLN A 51 6.16 9.70 10.90
C GLN A 51 7.33 9.65 11.89
N PRO A 52 8.12 8.57 11.90
CA PRO A 52 9.30 8.47 12.75
C PRO A 52 10.38 9.47 12.29
N GLU A 53 11.25 9.89 13.23
CA GLU A 53 12.37 10.79 12.94
C GLU A 53 13.52 10.12 12.15
N THR A 54 13.35 8.84 11.82
CA THR A 54 14.34 8.08 11.05
C THR A 54 14.44 8.64 9.63
N GLU A 55 15.65 9.05 9.25
CA GLU A 55 15.93 9.53 7.90
C GLU A 55 15.60 8.47 6.85
N GLY A 56 14.96 8.90 5.76
CA GLY A 56 14.55 8.01 4.68
C GLY A 56 13.38 7.06 5.01
N ALA A 57 12.69 7.29 6.14
CA ALA A 57 11.49 6.53 6.45
C ALA A 57 10.40 6.75 5.40
N VAL A 58 9.82 5.64 4.92
CA VAL A 58 8.75 5.62 3.92
C VAL A 58 7.56 4.82 4.44
N TRP A 59 6.37 5.22 4.03
CA TRP A 59 5.14 4.52 4.36
C TRP A 59 4.80 3.47 3.31
N VAL A 60 4.37 2.29 3.76
CA VAL A 60 3.81 1.22 2.93
C VAL A 60 2.47 0.81 3.53
N ASP A 61 1.42 0.82 2.72
CA ASP A 61 0.09 0.38 3.13
C ASP A 61 0.05 -1.12 3.39
N GLY A 62 -0.87 -1.54 4.27
CA GLY A 62 -1.15 -2.96 4.48
C GLY A 62 -1.78 -3.63 3.25
N GLU A 63 -1.72 -4.94 3.23
CA GLU A 63 -2.26 -5.72 2.12
C GLU A 63 -2.77 -7.10 2.55
N TRP A 64 -3.69 -7.66 1.76
CA TRP A 64 -4.08 -9.05 1.85
C TRP A 64 -3.08 -9.93 1.13
N VAL A 65 -2.43 -10.83 1.85
CA VAL A 65 -1.50 -11.83 1.31
C VAL A 65 -2.17 -13.21 1.31
N PHE A 66 -2.15 -13.89 0.17
CA PHE A 66 -2.71 -15.23 0.05
C PHE A 66 -1.76 -16.28 0.65
N ARG A 67 -2.26 -17.07 1.61
CA ARG A 67 -1.49 -18.09 2.34
C ARG A 67 -1.97 -19.51 2.00
N GLY A 68 -2.02 -19.82 0.73
CA GLY A 68 -2.34 -21.14 0.20
C GLY A 68 -3.83 -21.52 0.19
N LYS A 69 -4.64 -21.04 1.13
CA LYS A 69 -6.09 -21.31 1.21
C LYS A 69 -6.92 -20.08 1.50
N TYR A 70 -6.36 -19.08 2.17
CA TYR A 70 -7.08 -17.90 2.62
C TYR A 70 -6.16 -16.68 2.60
N TYR A 71 -6.76 -15.50 2.63
CA TYR A 71 -6.04 -14.25 2.76
C TYR A 71 -5.78 -13.91 4.22
N VAL A 72 -4.59 -13.40 4.49
CA VAL A 72 -4.17 -12.85 5.78
C VAL A 72 -3.80 -11.39 5.57
N TRP A 73 -4.27 -10.51 6.44
CA TRP A 73 -3.88 -9.11 6.40
C TRP A 73 -2.46 -8.94 6.96
N GLU A 74 -1.57 -8.40 6.15
CA GLU A 74 -0.27 -7.90 6.58
C GLU A 74 -0.37 -6.40 6.75
N ARG A 75 -0.15 -5.93 7.99
CA ARG A 75 -0.28 -4.51 8.32
C ARG A 75 0.76 -3.67 7.61
N GLY A 76 0.35 -2.46 7.20
CA GLY A 76 1.25 -1.42 6.75
C GLY A 76 2.17 -0.91 7.84
N GLY A 77 3.06 0.00 7.48
CA GLY A 77 3.97 0.58 8.44
C GLY A 77 4.98 1.53 7.83
N TRP A 78 5.71 2.19 8.70
CA TRP A 78 6.88 2.95 8.35
C TRP A 78 8.09 2.03 8.25
N PHE A 79 8.86 2.16 7.18
CA PHE A 79 10.06 1.36 6.92
C PHE A 79 11.25 2.27 6.65
N ALA A 80 12.45 1.82 7.02
CA ALA A 80 13.72 2.40 6.58
C ALA A 80 14.38 1.41 5.61
N PRO A 81 14.10 1.52 4.30
CA PRO A 81 14.67 0.61 3.31
C PRO A 81 16.18 0.82 3.19
N PRO A 82 16.95 -0.25 2.91
CA PRO A 82 18.38 -0.11 2.59
C PRO A 82 18.59 0.79 1.38
N ALA A 83 19.78 1.40 1.27
CA ALA A 83 20.13 2.23 0.12
C ALA A 83 19.95 1.48 -1.20
N GLY A 84 19.28 2.13 -2.17
CA GLY A 84 18.99 1.55 -3.48
C GLY A 84 17.85 0.51 -3.50
N ALA A 85 17.21 0.23 -2.37
CA ALA A 85 16.03 -0.63 -2.34
C ALA A 85 14.85 0.04 -3.04
N ARG A 86 14.06 -0.78 -3.75
CA ARG A 86 12.85 -0.38 -4.47
C ARG A 86 11.69 -1.30 -4.07
N PHE A 87 10.50 -0.78 -4.17
CA PHE A 87 9.28 -1.46 -3.74
C PHE A 87 8.37 -1.72 -4.93
N ALA A 88 7.91 -2.95 -5.08
CA ALA A 88 6.83 -3.29 -6.01
C ALA A 88 5.54 -3.48 -5.21
N PRO A 89 4.51 -2.65 -5.43
CA PRO A 89 3.23 -2.80 -4.76
C PRO A 89 2.50 -4.06 -5.25
N LYS A 90 1.63 -4.63 -4.42
CA LYS A 90 0.80 -5.76 -4.84
C LYS A 90 0.12 -5.47 -6.17
N THR A 91 0.07 -6.46 -7.04
CA THR A 91 -0.53 -6.32 -8.37
C THR A 91 -1.37 -7.55 -8.70
N ASP A 92 -2.61 -7.31 -9.10
CA ASP A 92 -3.53 -8.34 -9.59
C ASP A 92 -3.73 -8.18 -11.10
N ARG A 93 -3.82 -9.28 -11.81
CA ARG A 93 -4.16 -9.28 -13.23
C ARG A 93 -4.96 -10.52 -13.60
N TYR A 94 -5.93 -10.37 -14.49
CA TYR A 94 -6.63 -11.49 -15.09
C TYR A 94 -5.95 -11.88 -16.41
N LEU A 95 -5.76 -13.18 -16.61
CA LEU A 95 -5.33 -13.71 -17.88
C LEU A 95 -6.54 -13.82 -18.85
N PRO A 96 -6.29 -13.96 -20.17
CA PRO A 96 -7.38 -14.10 -21.14
C PRO A 96 -8.29 -15.31 -20.89
N ASP A 97 -7.82 -16.33 -20.20
CA ASP A 97 -8.58 -17.52 -19.81
C ASP A 97 -9.36 -17.35 -18.50
N GLY A 98 -9.33 -16.16 -17.90
CA GLY A 98 -10.04 -15.80 -16.68
C GLY A 98 -9.32 -16.12 -15.37
N ARG A 99 -8.13 -16.73 -15.41
CA ARG A 99 -7.34 -16.97 -14.19
C ARG A 99 -6.86 -15.67 -13.58
N LEU A 100 -6.91 -15.60 -12.26
CA LEU A 100 -6.42 -14.46 -11.49
C LEU A 100 -4.98 -14.73 -11.05
N MET A 101 -4.08 -13.86 -11.47
CA MET A 101 -2.67 -13.88 -11.09
C MET A 101 -2.40 -12.73 -10.13
N ARG A 102 -1.75 -13.01 -9.02
CA ARG A 102 -1.36 -12.03 -8.01
C ARG A 102 0.14 -12.07 -7.76
N ALA A 103 0.75 -10.88 -7.72
CA ALA A 103 2.05 -10.68 -7.12
C ALA A 103 1.85 -9.91 -5.79
N PRO A 104 2.20 -10.49 -4.63
CA PRO A 104 2.22 -9.75 -3.38
C PRO A 104 3.25 -8.63 -3.44
N SER A 105 3.17 -7.62 -2.59
CA SER A 105 4.21 -6.60 -2.53
C SER A 105 5.58 -7.19 -2.22
N GLY A 106 6.63 -6.51 -2.66
CA GLY A 106 7.98 -7.01 -2.46
C GLY A 106 9.03 -5.92 -2.55
N TRP A 107 10.17 -6.19 -1.91
CA TRP A 107 11.33 -5.32 -1.96
C TRP A 107 12.41 -5.91 -2.89
N TYR A 108 13.06 -5.04 -3.65
CA TYR A 108 14.04 -5.39 -4.66
C TYR A 108 15.28 -4.50 -4.54
N ASP A 109 16.45 -5.04 -4.86
CA ASP A 109 17.69 -4.27 -4.95
C ASP A 109 17.78 -3.50 -6.29
N ALA A 110 18.88 -2.76 -6.46
CA ALA A 110 19.14 -2.01 -7.69
C ALA A 110 19.27 -2.89 -8.95
N GLN A 111 19.56 -4.20 -8.79
CA GLN A 111 19.65 -5.19 -9.85
C GLN A 111 18.33 -5.97 -10.06
N ASN A 112 17.24 -5.50 -9.44
CA ASN A 112 15.91 -6.12 -9.52
C ASN A 112 15.84 -7.54 -8.95
N ARG A 113 16.70 -7.88 -7.99
CA ARG A 113 16.64 -9.13 -7.24
C ARG A 113 15.81 -8.92 -5.98
N ALA A 114 14.94 -9.88 -5.67
CA ALA A 114 14.15 -9.84 -4.45
C ALA A 114 15.06 -9.82 -3.21
N ILE A 115 14.78 -8.91 -2.29
CA ILE A 115 15.45 -8.81 -0.99
C ILE A 115 14.45 -9.05 0.13
N ARG A 116 14.95 -9.40 1.30
CA ARG A 116 14.11 -9.52 2.48
C ARG A 116 13.48 -8.17 2.81
N ALA A 117 12.19 -8.16 3.08
CA ALA A 117 11.50 -6.95 3.53
C ALA A 117 12.17 -6.39 4.80
N PRO A 118 12.47 -5.08 4.85
CA PRO A 118 12.93 -4.45 6.08
C PRO A 118 11.87 -4.62 7.17
N LYS A 119 12.28 -4.61 8.42
CA LYS A 119 11.33 -4.62 9.54
C LYS A 119 10.67 -3.26 9.65
N PRO A 120 9.35 -3.19 9.94
CA PRO A 120 8.70 -1.92 10.18
C PRO A 120 9.29 -1.24 11.43
N ILE A 121 9.52 0.07 11.33
CA ILE A 121 9.94 0.92 12.44
C ILE A 121 8.73 1.22 13.34
N ALA A 122 7.60 1.54 12.71
CA ALA A 122 6.32 1.80 13.36
C ALA A 122 5.21 1.15 12.52
N PRO A 123 4.64 0.03 12.97
CA PRO A 123 3.54 -0.63 12.25
C PRO A 123 2.25 0.19 12.37
N ALA A 124 1.37 0.06 11.38
CA ALA A 124 0.02 0.59 11.43
C ALA A 124 -0.77 0.05 12.60
N GLU A 125 -1.70 0.84 13.10
CA GLU A 125 -2.68 0.38 14.08
C GLU A 125 -3.95 -0.08 13.34
N THR A 126 -4.30 -1.35 13.50
CA THR A 126 -5.56 -1.89 12.96
C THR A 126 -6.62 -1.77 14.06
N PRO A 127 -7.81 -1.23 13.75
CA PRO A 127 -8.90 -1.18 14.73
C PRO A 127 -9.19 -2.57 15.30
N PRO A 128 -9.34 -2.74 16.62
CA PRO A 128 -9.50 -4.04 17.26
C PRO A 128 -10.75 -4.83 16.84
N ASN A 129 -11.71 -4.18 16.20
CA ASN A 129 -13.02 -4.76 15.87
C ASN A 129 -13.06 -5.54 14.55
N GLU A 130 -12.05 -5.40 13.67
CA GLU A 130 -12.09 -6.04 12.35
C GLU A 130 -11.46 -7.43 12.33
N VAL A 131 -10.53 -7.71 13.25
CA VAL A 131 -9.85 -9.02 13.32
C VAL A 131 -10.75 -10.11 13.89
N THR A 132 -11.78 -9.75 14.67
CA THR A 132 -12.62 -10.73 15.38
C THR A 132 -13.82 -11.22 14.56
N SER A 133 -14.30 -10.44 13.58
CA SER A 133 -15.50 -10.81 12.82
C SER A 133 -15.25 -11.84 11.72
N GLU A 134 -14.06 -11.93 11.16
CA GLU A 134 -13.77 -12.89 10.08
C GLU A 134 -13.51 -14.32 10.60
N LEU A 135 -12.98 -14.45 11.81
CA LEU A 135 -12.78 -15.77 12.44
C LEU A 135 -14.07 -16.42 12.92
N GLN A 136 -15.15 -15.65 13.11
CA GLN A 136 -16.45 -16.18 13.56
C GLN A 136 -17.38 -16.61 12.42
N THR A 137 -17.15 -16.16 11.19
CA THR A 137 -17.98 -16.53 10.03
C THR A 137 -17.52 -17.82 9.34
N ALA A 138 -16.39 -18.37 9.73
CA ALA A 138 -15.81 -19.60 9.15
C ALA A 138 -16.04 -20.86 10.01
N ARG A 139 -17.14 -20.90 10.81
CA ARG A 139 -17.57 -22.10 11.55
C ARG A 139 -18.91 -22.62 11.08
#